data_1da0a4c450ef7627f27fdf4a3e7ffabd
#
_entry.id   1da0a4c450ef7627f27fdf4a3e7ffabd
#
_cell.length_a   1.000
_cell.length_b   1.000
_cell.length_c   1.000
_cell.angle_alpha   90.00
_cell.angle_beta   90.00
_cell.angle_gamma   90.00
#
_symmetry.space_group_name_H-M   'P 1'
#
loop_
_entity.id
_entity.type
_entity.pdbx_description
1 polymer ?
#
loop_
_entity_poly.entity_id
_entity_poly.type
_entity_poly.pdbx_seq_one_letter_code
_entity_poly.pdbx_strand_id
1 'polypeptide(L)'
;MDQVFNIEEQIVEVLKTVYDPEIPVNIYDLGLIYKIDVDKDFNVSLDMTLTAPGCSLADFIVEDVRQRVESVPSVKSVSVNLVFEPEWNKDMMSQEAKLELGFI
;
A
#
# COMPACT_ATOMS: atom_id res chain seq x y z
N MET A 1 -13.65 -17.64 11.30
CA MET A 1 -12.67 -17.27 11.15
C MET A 1 -12.45 -15.86 11.25
N ASP A 2 -11.52 -15.47 11.06
CA ASP A 2 -11.11 -14.31 11.59
C ASP A 2 -11.51 -13.14 10.78
N GLN A 3 -12.32 -12.25 11.34
CA GLN A 3 -12.77 -11.06 10.65
C GLN A 3 -11.59 -10.13 10.33
N VAL A 4 -10.58 -10.12 11.19
CA VAL A 4 -9.38 -9.33 10.95
C VAL A 4 -8.68 -9.80 9.69
N PHE A 5 -8.60 -11.11 9.51
CA PHE A 5 -7.97 -11.66 8.30
C PHE A 5 -8.75 -11.26 7.05
N ASN A 6 -10.08 -11.31 7.10
CA ASN A 6 -10.89 -10.87 5.96
C ASN A 6 -10.68 -9.41 5.63
N ILE A 7 -10.52 -8.57 6.64
CA ILE A 7 -10.29 -7.15 6.43
C ILE A 7 -8.92 -6.93 5.80
N GLU A 8 -7.90 -7.67 6.26
CA GLU A 8 -6.58 -7.56 5.65
C GLU A 8 -6.62 -7.92 4.16
N GLU A 9 -7.36 -8.97 3.80
CA GLU A 9 -7.51 -9.33 2.39
C GLU A 9 -8.18 -8.23 1.60
N GLN A 10 -9.22 -7.63 2.15
CA GLN A 10 -9.93 -6.54 1.48
C GLN A 10 -9.03 -5.33 1.31
N ILE A 11 -8.19 -5.06 2.31
CA ILE A 11 -7.24 -3.96 2.24
C ILE A 11 -6.23 -4.20 1.11
N VAL A 12 -5.71 -5.42 1.00
CA VAL A 12 -4.79 -5.77 -0.07
C VAL A 12 -5.45 -5.56 -1.43
N GLU A 13 -6.70 -6.00 -1.57
CA GLU A 13 -7.42 -5.83 -2.83
C GLU A 13 -7.57 -4.35 -3.18
N VAL A 14 -7.88 -3.52 -2.18
CA VAL A 14 -8.02 -2.09 -2.40
C VAL A 14 -6.68 -1.47 -2.77
N LEU A 15 -5.60 -1.87 -2.10
CA LEU A 15 -4.28 -1.33 -2.39
C LEU A 15 -3.83 -1.66 -3.81
N LYS A 16 -4.30 -2.76 -4.35
CA LYS A 16 -3.98 -3.13 -5.73
C LYS A 16 -4.70 -2.25 -6.76
N THR A 17 -5.59 -1.38 -6.30
CA THR A 17 -6.26 -0.42 -7.20
C THR A 17 -5.62 0.96 -7.17
N VAL A 18 -4.60 1.16 -6.34
CA VAL A 18 -3.91 2.44 -6.23
C VAL A 18 -2.64 2.39 -7.06
N TYR A 19 -2.48 3.32 -7.98
CA TYR A 19 -1.33 3.34 -8.87
C TYR A 19 -0.48 4.56 -8.62
N ASP A 20 0.83 4.39 -8.69
CA ASP A 20 1.75 5.50 -8.76
C ASP A 20 1.49 6.20 -10.09
N PRO A 21 1.31 7.52 -10.11
CA PRO A 21 0.97 8.21 -11.36
C PRO A 21 2.05 8.12 -12.43
N GLU A 22 3.27 7.76 -12.08
CA GLU A 22 4.36 7.68 -13.03
C GLU A 22 4.67 6.26 -13.48
N ILE A 23 4.12 5.26 -12.81
CA ILE A 23 4.44 3.85 -13.07
C ILE A 23 3.15 3.07 -13.26
N PRO A 24 3.01 2.31 -14.34
CA PRO A 24 1.75 1.60 -14.64
C PRO A 24 1.59 0.30 -13.85
N VAL A 25 1.94 0.32 -12.59
CA VAL A 25 1.81 -0.83 -11.69
C VAL A 25 1.26 -0.32 -10.37
N ASN A 26 0.38 -1.08 -9.75
CA ASN A 26 -0.20 -0.67 -8.47
C ASN A 26 0.85 -0.67 -7.36
N ILE A 27 0.57 0.11 -6.32
CA ILE A 27 1.57 0.31 -5.25
C ILE A 27 1.83 -0.95 -4.44
N TYR A 28 0.86 -1.86 -4.36
CA TYR A 28 1.07 -3.09 -3.61
C TYR A 28 2.09 -3.98 -4.31
N ASP A 29 1.93 -4.17 -5.62
CA ASP A 29 2.86 -5.00 -6.40
C ASP A 29 4.21 -4.32 -6.56
N LEU A 30 4.26 -2.99 -6.48
CA LEU A 30 5.54 -2.29 -6.48
C LEU A 30 6.34 -2.52 -5.19
N GLY A 31 5.69 -3.06 -4.16
CA GLY A 31 6.38 -3.30 -2.90
C GLY A 31 6.48 -2.07 -2.03
N LEU A 32 5.57 -1.11 -2.20
CA LEU A 32 5.60 0.13 -1.42
C LEU A 32 4.92 -0.02 -0.06
N ILE A 33 4.16 -1.08 0.14
CA ILE A 33 3.48 -1.32 1.41
C ILE A 33 4.34 -2.27 2.24
N TYR A 34 4.92 -1.75 3.31
CA TYR A 34 5.82 -2.54 4.15
C TYR A 34 5.10 -3.27 5.27
N LYS A 35 4.00 -2.74 5.75
CA LYS A 35 3.30 -3.35 6.86
C LYS A 35 1.82 -3.01 6.81
N ILE A 36 0.99 -3.99 7.11
CA ILE A 36 -0.45 -3.80 7.27
C ILE A 36 -0.79 -4.36 8.64
N ASP A 37 -1.32 -3.51 9.52
CA ASP A 37 -1.65 -3.92 10.87
C ASP A 37 -3.11 -3.56 11.13
N VAL A 38 -3.91 -4.53 11.54
CA VAL A 38 -5.32 -4.32 11.85
C VAL A 38 -5.53 -4.81 13.28
N ASP A 39 -5.98 -3.92 14.15
CA ASP A 39 -6.21 -4.32 15.54
C ASP A 39 -7.61 -4.91 15.71
N LYS A 40 -7.90 -5.36 16.91
CA LYS A 40 -9.18 -6.03 17.19
C LYS A 40 -10.38 -5.10 17.05
N ASP A 41 -10.17 -3.81 17.08
CA ASP A 41 -11.24 -2.82 16.92
C ASP A 41 -11.33 -2.33 15.48
N PHE A 42 -10.58 -2.97 14.56
CA PHE A 42 -10.57 -2.66 13.13
C PHE A 42 -9.99 -1.27 12.83
N ASN A 43 -9.07 -0.83 13.66
CA ASN A 43 -8.22 0.31 13.32
C ASN A 43 -7.05 -0.19 12.50
N VAL A 44 -6.79 0.44 11.37
CA VAL A 44 -5.78 0.01 10.42
C VAL A 44 -4.58 0.94 10.48
N SER A 45 -3.40 0.36 10.53
CA SER A 45 -2.14 1.10 10.45
C SER A 45 -1.33 0.53 9.30
N LEU A 46 -0.88 1.39 8.41
CA LEU A 46 -0.09 0.98 7.25
C LEU A 46 1.25 1.71 7.28
N ASP A 47 2.32 0.95 7.02
CA ASP A 47 3.62 1.55 6.76
C ASP A 47 3.88 1.43 5.27
N MET A 48 4.14 2.55 4.62
CA MET A 48 4.42 2.56 3.19
C MET A 48 5.60 3.46 2.88
N THR A 49 6.18 3.24 1.72
CA THR A 49 7.28 4.06 1.25
C THR A 49 6.98 4.52 -0.18
N LEU A 50 7.92 5.24 -0.76
CA LEU A 50 7.84 5.70 -2.14
C LEU A 50 9.10 5.27 -2.88
N THR A 51 9.02 5.26 -4.21
CA THR A 51 10.16 4.85 -5.02
C THR A 51 11.30 5.85 -4.96
N ALA A 52 11.00 7.10 -4.61
CA ALA A 52 12.02 8.13 -4.45
C ALA A 52 11.65 9.08 -3.32
N PRO A 53 12.57 9.36 -2.39
CA PRO A 53 12.31 10.34 -1.34
C PRO A 53 12.08 11.72 -1.96
N GLY A 54 11.22 12.51 -1.34
CA GLY A 54 10.96 13.87 -1.81
C GLY A 54 10.03 13.96 -2.99
N CYS A 55 9.31 12.89 -3.30
CA CYS A 55 8.33 12.91 -4.38
C CYS A 55 7.27 13.98 -4.08
N SER A 56 7.04 14.88 -5.02
CA SER A 56 6.05 15.94 -4.81
C SER A 56 4.62 15.43 -4.77
N LEU A 57 4.40 14.19 -5.20
CA LEU A 57 3.08 13.57 -5.17
C LEU A 57 2.88 12.68 -3.94
N ALA A 58 3.83 12.71 -3.00
CA ALA A 58 3.77 11.86 -1.82
C ALA A 58 2.47 12.05 -1.05
N ASP A 59 2.10 13.29 -0.79
CA ASP A 59 0.89 13.58 -0.02
C ASP A 59 -0.35 13.10 -0.74
N PHE A 60 -0.36 13.21 -2.06
CA PHE A 60 -1.48 12.75 -2.88
C PHE A 60 -1.64 11.23 -2.79
N ILE A 61 -0.54 10.52 -2.92
CA ILE A 61 -0.57 9.05 -2.88
C ILE A 61 -0.98 8.56 -1.50
N VAL A 62 -0.41 9.15 -0.45
CA VAL A 62 -0.72 8.75 0.92
C VAL A 62 -2.20 9.01 1.22
N GLU A 63 -2.72 10.15 0.81
CA GLU A 63 -4.12 10.46 1.04
C GLU A 63 -5.05 9.55 0.25
N ASP A 64 -4.67 9.22 -0.98
CA ASP A 64 -5.46 8.30 -1.82
C ASP A 64 -5.51 6.92 -1.17
N VAL A 65 -4.38 6.42 -0.68
CA VAL A 65 -4.32 5.15 0.04
C VAL A 65 -5.23 5.19 1.25
N ARG A 66 -5.11 6.25 2.05
CA ARG A 66 -5.90 6.37 3.27
C ARG A 66 -7.39 6.35 2.97
N GLN A 67 -7.82 7.11 1.98
CA GLN A 67 -9.25 7.19 1.64
C GLN A 67 -9.77 5.87 1.11
N ARG A 68 -9.01 5.20 0.28
CA ARG A 68 -9.45 3.94 -0.30
C ARG A 68 -9.53 2.84 0.76
N VAL A 69 -8.57 2.77 1.67
CA VAL A 69 -8.60 1.79 2.74
C VAL A 69 -9.74 2.10 3.71
N GLU A 70 -9.97 3.38 3.99
CA GLU A 70 -11.06 3.80 4.87
C GLU A 70 -12.42 3.42 4.30
N SER A 71 -12.53 3.28 2.99
CA SER A 71 -13.79 2.90 2.36
C SER A 71 -14.12 1.42 2.52
N VAL A 72 -13.19 0.62 3.00
CA VAL A 72 -13.45 -0.81 3.23
C VAL A 72 -14.48 -0.92 4.36
N PRO A 73 -15.58 -1.67 4.15
CA PRO A 73 -16.56 -1.85 5.22
C PRO A 73 -15.91 -2.45 6.46
N SER A 74 -16.34 -2.00 7.61
CA SER A 74 -15.85 -2.42 8.92
C SER A 74 -14.54 -1.78 9.35
N VAL A 75 -13.80 -1.12 8.49
CA VAL A 75 -12.61 -0.38 8.90
C VAL A 75 -13.05 0.84 9.69
N LYS A 76 -12.54 0.98 10.91
CA LYS A 76 -12.93 2.04 11.80
C LYS A 76 -12.09 3.30 11.59
N SER A 77 -10.79 3.13 11.45
CA SER A 77 -9.89 4.25 11.20
C SER A 77 -8.67 3.76 10.43
N VAL A 78 -7.99 4.67 9.77
CA VAL A 78 -6.78 4.34 8.99
C VAL A 78 -5.71 5.36 9.31
N SER A 79 -4.53 4.85 9.61
CA SER A 79 -3.33 5.67 9.78
C SER A 79 -2.29 5.18 8.79
N VAL A 80 -1.76 6.06 7.97
CA VAL A 80 -0.72 5.71 7.00
C VAL A 80 0.55 6.42 7.42
N ASN A 81 1.60 5.61 7.66
CA ASN A 81 2.90 6.12 8.05
C ASN A 81 3.84 6.03 6.85
N LEU A 82 4.39 7.15 6.45
CA LEU A 82 5.35 7.19 5.35
C LEU A 82 6.73 6.95 5.94
N VAL A 83 7.39 5.88 5.51
CA VAL A 83 8.70 5.50 6.04
C VAL A 83 9.68 5.33 4.88
N PHE A 84 10.96 5.57 5.14
CA PHE A 84 11.98 5.45 4.13
C PHE A 84 13.07 4.47 4.52
N GLU A 85 12.83 3.69 5.56
CA GLU A 85 13.72 2.63 6.01
C GLU A 85 12.95 1.31 6.08
N PRO A 86 13.40 0.25 5.45
CA PRO A 86 14.52 0.20 4.51
C PRO A 86 14.21 0.94 3.22
N GLU A 87 15.26 1.37 2.53
CA GLU A 87 15.09 2.08 1.27
C GLU A 87 14.50 1.13 0.22
N TRP A 88 13.52 1.63 -0.54
CA TRP A 88 12.89 0.83 -1.57
C TRP A 88 13.85 0.53 -2.71
N ASN A 89 13.79 -0.68 -3.22
CA ASN A 89 14.51 -1.05 -4.44
C ASN A 89 13.64 -1.98 -5.28
N LYS A 90 14.03 -2.18 -6.53
CA LYS A 90 13.19 -2.92 -7.48
C LYS A 90 13.07 -4.41 -7.14
N ASP A 91 13.93 -4.94 -6.30
CA ASP A 91 13.80 -6.34 -5.87
C ASP A 91 12.62 -6.54 -4.94
N MET A 92 12.07 -5.47 -4.40
CA MET A 92 10.90 -5.51 -3.54
C MET A 92 9.60 -5.67 -4.34
N MET A 93 9.65 -5.50 -5.65
CA MET A 93 8.46 -5.66 -6.49
C MET A 93 8.05 -7.12 -6.58
N SER A 94 6.74 -7.35 -6.77
CA SER A 94 6.24 -8.69 -7.05
C SER A 94 6.76 -9.13 -8.43
N GLN A 95 6.70 -10.43 -8.69
CA GLN A 95 7.09 -10.92 -10.02
C GLN A 95 6.21 -10.34 -11.11
N GLU A 96 4.92 -10.17 -10.81
CA GLU A 96 4.00 -9.57 -11.78
C GLU A 96 4.42 -8.15 -12.13
N ALA A 97 4.83 -7.37 -11.14
CA ALA A 97 5.29 -6.01 -11.38
C ALA A 97 6.57 -5.99 -12.19
N LYS A 98 7.50 -6.88 -11.87
CA LYS A 98 8.76 -6.97 -12.62
C LYS A 98 8.50 -7.34 -14.07
N LEU A 99 7.59 -8.25 -14.30
CA LEU A 99 7.25 -8.67 -15.67
C LEU A 99 6.61 -7.51 -16.43
N GLU A 100 5.69 -6.81 -15.79
CA GLU A 100 4.98 -5.69 -16.41
C GLU A 100 5.96 -4.58 -16.81
N LEU A 101 6.98 -4.34 -16.00
CA LEU A 101 7.93 -3.28 -16.23
C LEU A 101 9.17 -3.73 -17.02
N GLY A 102 9.23 -5.01 -17.39
CA GLY A 102 10.31 -5.51 -18.23
C GLY A 102 11.59 -5.86 -17.50
N PHE A 103 11.53 -6.12 -16.19
CA PHE A 103 12.72 -6.49 -15.41
C PHE A 103 12.98 -8.00 -15.42
N ILE A 104 12.05 -8.77 -15.91
CA ILE A 104 12.24 -10.22 -16.06
C ILE A 104 11.57 -10.71 -17.34
#